data_7a78338939aec6edf821a5fa5332117b
#
_entry.id   7a78338939aec6edf821a5fa5332117b
#
_cell.length_a   1.000
_cell.length_b   1.000
_cell.length_c   1.000
_cell.angle_alpha   90.00
_cell.angle_beta   90.00
_cell.angle_gamma   90.00
#
_symmetry.space_group_name_H-M   'P 1'
#
loop_
_entity.id
_entity.type
_entity.pdbx_description
1 polymer ?
#
loop_
_entity_poly.entity_id
_entity_poly.type
_entity_poly.pdbx_seq_one_letter_code
_entity_poly.pdbx_strand_id
1 'polypeptide(L)'
;MGRLKKALVLALVLSSGGGLVAKAETANSTLAAQIRTQGFACDKPLHATRDANLSKPNYAVWVLKCENATYRIGRYPNLAAKVEEIR
;
A
#
# COMPACT_ATOMS: atom_id res chain seq x y z
N MET A 1 -12.38 28.37 -35.27
CA MET A 1 -12.94 27.40 -35.05
C MET A 1 -12.46 26.26 -34.31
N GLY A 2 -11.83 25.38 -34.76
CA GLY A 2 -11.49 24.20 -34.01
C GLY A 2 -10.42 24.33 -33.00
N ARG A 3 -9.81 25.39 -32.89
CA ARG A 3 -8.76 25.53 -31.96
C ARG A 3 -9.12 25.18 -30.58
N LEU A 4 -10.26 25.43 -30.19
CA LEU A 4 -10.60 25.16 -28.85
C LEU A 4 -10.54 23.74 -28.48
N LYS A 5 -10.97 22.89 -29.25
CA LYS A 5 -11.02 21.53 -28.94
C LYS A 5 -9.74 20.93 -28.60
N LYS A 6 -8.73 21.30 -29.20
CA LYS A 6 -7.48 20.70 -28.93
C LYS A 6 -7.09 20.81 -27.54
N ALA A 7 -7.31 21.84 -26.94
CA ALA A 7 -6.88 22.06 -25.58
C ALA A 7 -7.46 21.05 -24.65
N LEU A 8 -8.66 20.69 -24.88
CA LEU A 8 -9.32 19.79 -24.00
C LEU A 8 -8.72 18.42 -23.96
N VAL A 9 -8.40 17.96 -25.08
CA VAL A 9 -7.87 16.64 -25.20
C VAL A 9 -6.64 16.42 -24.38
N LEU A 10 -5.83 17.39 -24.31
CA LEU A 10 -4.60 17.28 -23.59
C LEU A 10 -4.78 16.98 -22.15
N ALA A 11 -5.70 17.61 -21.56
CA ALA A 11 -5.92 17.44 -20.14
C ALA A 11 -6.21 16.01 -19.77
N LEU A 12 -6.93 15.34 -20.58
CA LEU A 12 -7.30 13.99 -20.28
C LEU A 12 -6.14 13.04 -20.21
N VAL A 13 -5.23 13.20 -21.07
CA VAL A 13 -4.11 12.32 -21.13
C VAL A 13 -3.29 12.36 -19.89
N LEU A 14 -3.12 13.50 -19.34
CA LEU A 14 -2.31 13.67 -18.17
C LEU A 14 -2.80 12.91 -16.97
N SER A 15 -4.05 12.99 -16.74
CA SER A 15 -4.57 12.36 -15.55
C SER A 15 -4.43 10.87 -15.55
N SER A 16 -4.56 10.26 -16.67
CA SER A 16 -4.53 8.82 -16.66
C SER A 16 -3.19 8.25 -16.25
N GLY A 17 -2.13 8.89 -16.60
CA GLY A 17 -0.83 8.36 -16.27
C GLY A 17 -0.53 8.31 -14.79
N GLY A 18 -0.95 9.29 -14.07
CA GLY A 18 -0.66 9.35 -12.66
C GLY A 18 -1.34 8.29 -11.83
N GLY A 19 -2.49 7.83 -12.25
CA GLY A 19 -3.22 6.88 -11.47
C GLY A 19 -2.54 5.54 -11.28
N LEU A 20 -1.81 5.10 -12.26
CA LEU A 20 -1.17 3.80 -12.17
C LEU A 20 -0.03 3.76 -11.18
N VAL A 21 0.72 4.80 -11.12
CA VAL A 21 1.85 4.85 -10.21
C VAL A 21 1.40 4.88 -8.76
N ALA A 22 0.33 5.57 -8.51
CA ALA A 22 -0.19 5.68 -7.16
C ALA A 22 -0.57 4.34 -6.57
N LYS A 23 -1.09 3.44 -7.38
CA LYS A 23 -1.47 2.14 -6.89
C LYS A 23 -0.31 1.30 -6.43
N ALA A 24 0.79 1.37 -7.09
CA ALA A 24 1.95 0.58 -6.74
C ALA A 24 2.46 0.91 -5.36
N GLU A 25 2.35 2.15 -4.95
CA GLU A 25 2.82 2.57 -3.65
C GLU A 25 1.83 2.36 -2.53
N THR A 26 0.57 2.23 -2.86
CA THR A 26 -0.47 2.17 -1.86
C THR A 26 -0.32 1.04 -0.86
N ALA A 27 0.12 -0.12 -1.30
CA ALA A 27 0.25 -1.26 -0.41
C ALA A 27 1.25 -0.99 0.70
N ASN A 28 2.43 -0.51 0.36
CA ASN A 28 3.44 -0.20 1.36
C ASN A 28 2.96 0.89 2.32
N SER A 29 2.39 1.94 1.77
CA SER A 29 1.93 3.07 2.57
C SER A 29 0.78 2.71 3.48
N THR A 30 -0.15 1.93 2.98
CA THR A 30 -1.30 1.53 3.76
C THR A 30 -0.91 0.66 4.94
N LEU A 31 -0.04 -0.31 4.71
CA LEU A 31 0.41 -1.18 5.78
C LEU A 31 1.22 -0.41 6.82
N ALA A 32 2.08 0.48 6.36
CA ALA A 32 2.86 1.29 7.29
C ALA A 32 1.97 2.16 8.15
N ALA A 33 0.97 2.79 7.56
CA ALA A 33 0.04 3.62 8.31
C ALA A 33 -0.72 2.78 9.33
N GLN A 34 -1.12 1.58 8.94
CA GLN A 34 -1.88 0.71 9.80
C GLN A 34 -1.08 0.28 11.03
N ILE A 35 0.17 -0.12 10.88
CA ILE A 35 0.94 -0.55 12.02
C ILE A 35 1.34 0.62 12.92
N ARG A 36 1.50 1.80 12.35
CA ARG A 36 1.81 2.99 13.15
C ARG A 36 0.68 3.34 14.10
N THR A 37 -0.57 3.10 13.70
CA THR A 37 -1.69 3.37 14.58
C THR A 37 -1.68 2.47 15.80
N GLN A 38 -0.98 1.36 15.73
CA GLN A 38 -0.86 0.44 16.86
C GLN A 38 0.45 0.63 17.63
N GLY A 39 1.20 1.65 17.29
CA GLY A 39 2.42 1.97 18.03
C GLY A 39 3.70 1.37 17.47
N PHE A 40 3.63 0.72 16.33
CA PHE A 40 4.84 0.15 15.72
C PHE A 40 5.51 1.19 14.83
N ALA A 41 6.82 1.30 14.93
CA ALA A 41 7.56 2.26 14.13
C ALA A 41 7.92 1.70 12.77
N CYS A 42 7.63 2.45 11.73
CA CYS A 42 8.10 2.15 10.38
C CYS A 42 8.65 3.45 9.82
N ASP A 43 9.96 3.60 9.88
CA ASP A 43 10.59 4.85 9.47
C ASP A 43 10.37 5.11 7.99
N LYS A 44 10.50 4.08 7.19
CA LYS A 44 10.25 4.19 5.78
C LYS A 44 9.86 2.81 5.27
N PRO A 45 8.67 2.66 4.68
CA PRO A 45 8.29 1.36 4.12
C PRO A 45 9.04 1.12 2.82
N LEU A 46 9.74 0.00 2.75
CA LEU A 46 10.55 -0.34 1.59
C LEU A 46 9.88 -1.34 0.68
N HIS A 47 9.24 -2.36 1.27
CA HIS A 47 8.73 -3.45 0.48
C HIS A 47 7.64 -4.20 1.24
N ALA A 48 6.56 -4.53 0.56
CA ALA A 48 5.49 -5.31 1.15
C ALA A 48 5.22 -6.52 0.26
N THR A 49 5.19 -7.70 0.86
CA THR A 49 4.95 -8.94 0.16
C THR A 49 3.86 -9.73 0.85
N ARG A 50 2.90 -10.22 0.08
CA ARG A 50 1.85 -11.05 0.65
C ARG A 50 2.39 -12.46 0.86
N ASP A 51 2.15 -13.01 2.04
CA ASP A 51 2.57 -14.37 2.35
C ASP A 51 1.44 -15.33 1.99
N ALA A 52 1.55 -15.98 0.86
CA ALA A 52 0.49 -16.86 0.38
C ALA A 52 0.33 -18.10 1.26
N ASN A 53 1.40 -18.57 1.86
CA ASN A 53 1.34 -19.77 2.69
C ASN A 53 0.57 -19.57 3.98
N LEU A 54 0.67 -18.39 4.56
CA LEU A 54 -0.01 -18.08 5.80
C LEU A 54 -1.35 -17.42 5.60
N SER A 55 -1.64 -16.94 4.41
CA SER A 55 -2.89 -16.26 4.13
C SER A 55 -4.04 -17.25 3.96
N LYS A 56 -5.24 -16.84 4.38
CA LYS A 56 -6.46 -17.61 4.26
C LYS A 56 -7.54 -16.68 3.69
N PRO A 57 -8.68 -17.22 3.27
CA PRO A 57 -9.73 -16.39 2.67
C PRO A 57 -10.12 -15.14 3.46
N ASN A 58 -10.15 -15.24 4.77
CA ASN A 58 -10.50 -14.08 5.60
C ASN A 58 -9.35 -13.58 6.44
N TYR A 59 -8.14 -13.92 6.07
CA TYR A 59 -6.97 -13.54 6.86
C TYR A 59 -5.76 -13.38 5.95
N ALA A 60 -5.53 -12.16 5.52
CA ALA A 60 -4.41 -11.87 4.62
C ALA A 60 -3.17 -11.57 5.45
N VAL A 61 -2.08 -12.27 5.17
CA VAL A 61 -0.82 -12.06 5.87
C VAL A 61 0.17 -11.39 4.95
N TRP A 62 0.77 -10.33 5.43
CA TRP A 62 1.76 -9.56 4.69
C TRP A 62 3.05 -9.45 5.49
N VAL A 63 4.14 -9.32 4.77
CA VAL A 63 5.43 -9.01 5.40
C VAL A 63 5.81 -7.63 4.91
N LEU A 64 5.95 -6.69 5.82
CA LEU A 64 6.32 -5.32 5.50
C LEU A 64 7.73 -5.07 5.99
N LYS A 65 8.62 -4.77 5.05
CA LYS A 65 9.97 -4.42 5.41
C LYS A 65 10.08 -2.89 5.48
N CYS A 66 10.46 -2.40 6.65
CA CYS A 66 10.69 -0.99 6.87
C CYS A 66 12.20 -0.78 7.05
N GLU A 67 12.65 0.45 6.98
CA GLU A 67 14.05 0.74 7.16
C GLU A 67 14.58 0.28 8.51
N ASN A 68 13.77 0.45 9.54
CA ASN A 68 14.14 0.12 10.90
C ASN A 68 13.84 -1.31 11.34
N ALA A 69 12.89 -1.98 10.74
CA ALA A 69 12.46 -3.31 11.18
C ALA A 69 11.57 -3.97 10.13
N THR A 70 11.33 -5.27 10.31
CA THR A 70 10.43 -6.02 9.44
C THR A 70 9.29 -6.56 10.28
N TYR A 71 8.08 -6.49 9.74
CA TYR A 71 6.87 -6.88 10.45
C TYR A 71 6.05 -7.88 9.67
N ARG A 72 5.41 -8.81 10.39
CA ARG A 72 4.41 -9.68 9.81
C ARG A 72 3.07 -9.13 10.23
N ILE A 73 2.19 -8.90 9.28
CA ILE A 73 0.90 -8.24 9.52
C ILE A 73 -0.23 -9.15 9.05
N GLY A 74 -1.05 -9.60 9.99
CA GLY A 74 -2.21 -10.41 9.67
C GLY A 74 -3.45 -9.53 9.71
N ARG A 75 -4.20 -9.50 8.62
CA ARG A 75 -5.33 -8.59 8.47
C ARG A 75 -6.63 -9.35 8.38
N TYR A 76 -7.56 -9.04 9.29
CA TYR A 76 -8.92 -9.55 9.25
C TYR A 76 -9.83 -8.46 8.70
N PRO A 77 -10.91 -8.81 8.01
CA PRO A 77 -11.82 -7.80 7.46
C PRO A 77 -12.40 -6.82 8.47
N ASN A 78 -12.76 -7.32 9.64
CA ASN A 78 -13.45 -6.49 10.63
C ASN A 78 -12.73 -6.30 11.95
N LEU A 79 -11.46 -6.62 11.99
CA LEU A 79 -10.70 -6.52 13.23
C LEU A 79 -9.40 -5.77 12.99
N ALA A 80 -8.81 -5.30 14.06
CA ALA A 80 -7.51 -4.66 13.97
C ALA A 80 -6.48 -5.67 13.50
N ALA A 81 -5.49 -5.22 12.78
CA ALA A 81 -4.45 -6.11 12.27
C ALA A 81 -3.61 -6.65 13.42
N LYS A 82 -3.15 -7.89 13.25
CA LYS A 82 -2.23 -8.48 14.19
C LYS A 82 -0.84 -8.21 13.67
N VAL A 83 -0.03 -7.51 14.45
CA VAL A 83 1.30 -7.10 14.01
C VAL A 83 2.35 -7.71 14.92
N GLU A 84 3.39 -8.28 14.31
CA GLU A 84 4.53 -8.76 15.10
C GLU A 84 5.81 -8.45 14.35
N GLU A 85 6.80 -8.05 15.09
CA GLU A 85 8.12 -7.77 14.52
C GLU A 85 8.84 -9.08 14.31
N ILE A 86 9.43 -9.27 13.13
CA ILE A 86 10.19 -10.49 12.84
C ILE A 86 11.66 -10.14 12.68
N ARG A 87 12.51 -11.01 13.20
CA ARG A 87 13.95 -10.76 13.23
C ARG A 87 14.75 -11.79 12.49
#